data_fda62e4724982b38ad9a17092bb246ae
#
_entry.id   fda62e4724982b38ad9a17092bb246ae
#
_cell.length_a   1.000
_cell.length_b   1.000
_cell.length_c   1.000
_cell.angle_alpha   90.00
_cell.angle_beta   90.00
_cell.angle_gamma   90.00
#
_symmetry.space_group_name_H-M   'P 1'
#
loop_
_entity.id
_entity.type
_entity.pdbx_description
1 polymer ?
#
loop_
_entity_poly.entity_id
_entity_poly.type
_entity_poly.pdbx_seq_one_letter_code
_entity_poly.pdbx_strand_id
1 'polypeptide(L)'
;MNKVWHLDAQLGQIDMYSLGWKAYLHQRVVDEERRRREREVAEKKADRLMKQGIRLHAKATKAVAAQNMMRRAEKLLENTFEAQKAEKVADIRFPEPAPCGRTPIMAKDISKAYGSNIVFAGVNLAIDKGSRVVILGYNGAGKTTTLRLLAHIEEPDTGSVEYGHGCKIGYFAQEHDTLDLNATVLENLQHVAPELDNTQARSILGSFLFSGDDAMKPAHVLSGGEKTRLALATLVTSRANVLLLDEPTNNLDPASREEILKAIAKYEGAIVLVTHDEGAVEALNPERVLLMPDGDEDLWNDSYLELVAEE
;
A
#
# COMPACT_ATOMS: atom_id res chain seq x y z
N MET A 1 -14.67 6.80 21.17
CA MET A 1 -14.68 7.95 20.22
C MET A 1 -16.07 8.04 19.61
N ASN A 2 -16.76 9.20 19.73
CA ASN A 2 -18.20 9.30 19.35
C ASN A 2 -18.45 10.18 18.12
N LYS A 3 -17.39 10.76 17.53
CA LYS A 3 -17.47 11.59 16.32
C LYS A 3 -16.20 11.43 15.51
N VAL A 4 -16.35 11.29 14.19
CA VAL A 4 -15.26 11.26 13.22
C VAL A 4 -15.44 12.43 12.26
N TRP A 5 -14.40 13.21 12.06
CA TRP A 5 -14.36 14.28 11.08
C TRP A 5 -13.51 13.77 9.90
N HIS A 6 -14.15 13.62 8.76
CA HIS A 6 -13.50 13.23 7.53
C HIS A 6 -13.21 14.49 6.69
N LEU A 7 -11.93 14.78 6.49
CA LEU A 7 -11.50 15.83 5.59
C LEU A 7 -11.29 15.22 4.20
N ASP A 8 -12.18 15.54 3.27
CA ASP A 8 -11.95 15.24 1.86
C ASP A 8 -11.09 16.35 1.25
N ALA A 9 -9.79 16.09 1.15
CA ALA A 9 -8.83 17.06 0.64
C ALA A 9 -9.04 17.41 -0.84
N GLN A 10 -9.74 16.56 -1.60
CA GLN A 10 -9.98 16.77 -3.03
C GLN A 10 -11.22 17.62 -3.28
N LEU A 11 -12.26 17.42 -2.48
CA LEU A 11 -13.48 18.22 -2.53
C LEU A 11 -13.39 19.48 -1.65
N GLY A 12 -12.37 19.58 -0.78
CA GLY A 12 -12.23 20.66 0.18
C GLY A 12 -13.37 20.71 1.19
N GLN A 13 -13.99 19.56 1.48
CA GLN A 13 -15.15 19.43 2.36
C GLN A 13 -14.81 18.63 3.61
N ILE A 14 -15.49 18.94 4.70
CA ILE A 14 -15.40 18.21 5.96
C ILE A 14 -16.73 17.54 6.24
N ASP A 15 -16.76 16.23 6.20
CA ASP A 15 -17.91 15.43 6.56
C ASP A 15 -17.80 15.00 8.03
N MET A 16 -18.86 15.22 8.80
CA MET A 16 -18.91 14.84 10.21
C MET A 16 -19.80 13.61 10.40
N TYR A 17 -19.20 12.54 10.89
CA TYR A 17 -19.90 11.32 11.26
C TYR A 17 -20.03 11.21 12.77
N SER A 18 -21.27 11.11 13.26
CA SER A 18 -21.56 10.86 14.69
C SER A 18 -21.54 9.36 14.99
N LEU A 19 -20.43 8.70 14.64
CA LEU A 19 -20.24 7.27 14.72
C LEU A 19 -18.86 6.96 15.36
N GLY A 20 -18.74 5.77 15.98
CA GLY A 20 -17.45 5.24 16.36
C GLY A 20 -16.61 4.83 15.13
N TRP A 21 -15.30 4.69 15.30
CA TRP A 21 -14.36 4.46 14.18
C TRP A 21 -14.72 3.26 13.30
N LYS A 22 -15.01 2.09 13.88
CA LYS A 22 -15.39 0.87 13.12
C LYS A 22 -16.71 1.10 12.32
N ALA A 23 -17.70 1.72 12.93
CA ALA A 23 -18.96 2.05 12.27
C ALA A 23 -18.80 3.10 11.16
N TYR A 24 -17.91 4.08 11.35
CA TYR A 24 -17.55 5.06 10.33
C TYR A 24 -16.92 4.39 9.10
N LEU A 25 -15.97 3.49 9.29
CA LEU A 25 -15.34 2.77 8.16
C LEU A 25 -16.37 1.99 7.34
N HIS A 26 -17.29 1.27 8.02
CA HIS A 26 -18.36 0.56 7.34
C HIS A 26 -19.32 1.51 6.59
N GLN A 27 -19.74 2.62 7.25
CA GLN A 27 -20.61 3.61 6.64
C GLN A 27 -19.98 4.23 5.40
N ARG A 28 -18.65 4.45 5.42
CA ARG A 28 -17.93 5.02 4.29
C ARG A 28 -17.94 4.11 3.07
N VAL A 29 -17.75 2.79 3.24
CA VAL A 29 -17.86 1.81 2.14
C VAL A 29 -19.26 1.86 1.53
N VAL A 30 -20.31 1.91 2.35
CA VAL A 30 -21.70 2.00 1.88
C VAL A 30 -21.94 3.32 1.12
N ASP A 31 -21.41 4.43 1.62
CA ASP A 31 -21.55 5.74 0.97
C ASP A 31 -20.80 5.81 -0.37
N GLU A 32 -19.61 5.21 -0.46
CA GLU A 32 -18.85 5.09 -1.71
C GLU A 32 -19.58 4.24 -2.75
N GLU A 33 -20.12 3.08 -2.36
CA GLU A 33 -20.95 2.26 -3.26
C GLU A 33 -22.19 2.99 -3.75
N ARG A 34 -22.86 3.75 -2.84
CA ARG A 34 -24.00 4.58 -3.23
C ARG A 34 -23.59 5.63 -4.26
N ARG A 35 -22.51 6.38 -3.99
CA ARG A 35 -21.97 7.41 -4.90
C ARG A 35 -21.60 6.80 -6.27
N ARG A 36 -21.01 5.58 -6.27
CA ARG A 36 -20.70 4.86 -7.54
C ARG A 36 -21.96 4.54 -8.33
N ARG A 37 -23.00 4.01 -7.68
CA ARG A 37 -24.29 3.71 -8.35
C ARG A 37 -24.98 4.97 -8.88
N GLU A 38 -24.96 6.04 -8.12
CA GLU A 38 -25.52 7.34 -8.55
C GLU A 38 -24.81 7.86 -9.79
N ARG A 39 -23.47 7.69 -9.87
CA ARG A 39 -22.64 8.04 -11.05
C ARG A 39 -23.02 7.22 -12.28
N GLU A 40 -23.05 5.91 -12.16
CA GLU A 40 -23.45 5.04 -13.27
C GLU A 40 -24.82 5.40 -13.83
N VAL A 41 -25.74 5.80 -12.97
CA VAL A 41 -27.06 6.27 -13.38
C VAL A 41 -26.97 7.62 -14.10
N ALA A 42 -26.15 8.55 -13.59
CA ALA A 42 -25.94 9.86 -14.21
C ALA A 42 -25.28 9.74 -15.59
N GLU A 43 -24.26 8.92 -15.73
CA GLU A 43 -23.57 8.64 -17.01
C GLU A 43 -24.52 8.02 -18.04
N LYS A 44 -25.29 7.00 -17.67
CA LYS A 44 -26.31 6.40 -18.54
C LYS A 44 -27.39 7.41 -18.97
N LYS A 45 -27.74 8.33 -18.08
CA LYS A 45 -28.70 9.39 -18.37
C LYS A 45 -28.12 10.45 -19.32
N ALA A 46 -26.86 10.85 -19.10
CA ALA A 46 -26.14 11.76 -19.97
C ALA A 46 -25.95 11.19 -21.37
N ASP A 47 -25.56 9.93 -21.51
CA ASP A 47 -25.42 9.23 -22.78
C ASP A 47 -26.74 9.17 -23.56
N ARG A 48 -27.89 8.89 -22.89
CA ARG A 48 -29.21 8.92 -23.50
C ARG A 48 -29.58 10.31 -24.00
N LEU A 49 -29.32 11.35 -23.19
CA LEU A 49 -29.61 12.74 -23.59
C LEU A 49 -28.75 13.17 -24.78
N MET A 50 -27.47 12.79 -24.79
CA MET A 50 -26.55 13.07 -25.89
C MET A 50 -27.00 12.41 -27.18
N LYS A 51 -27.34 11.11 -27.14
CA LYS A 51 -27.88 10.36 -28.31
C LYS A 51 -29.19 10.95 -28.83
N GLN A 52 -30.07 11.39 -27.95
CA GLN A 52 -31.32 12.06 -28.36
C GLN A 52 -31.04 13.44 -28.95
N GLY A 53 -30.12 14.22 -28.34
CA GLY A 53 -29.71 15.52 -28.87
C GLY A 53 -29.14 15.41 -30.29
N ILE A 54 -28.25 14.46 -30.55
CA ILE A 54 -27.67 14.22 -31.87
C ILE A 54 -28.75 13.87 -32.89
N ARG A 55 -29.71 13.00 -32.54
CA ARG A 55 -30.83 12.65 -33.44
C ARG A 55 -31.76 13.82 -33.77
N LEU A 56 -31.96 14.73 -32.81
CA LEU A 56 -32.81 15.90 -32.99
C LEU A 56 -32.10 17.02 -33.75
N HIS A 57 -30.78 17.13 -33.63
CA HIS A 57 -29.96 18.13 -34.31
C HIS A 57 -30.04 18.00 -35.85
N ALA A 58 -30.30 16.79 -36.37
CA ALA A 58 -30.50 16.52 -37.79
C ALA A 58 -31.79 17.18 -38.40
N LYS A 59 -32.68 17.73 -37.52
CA LYS A 59 -33.90 18.41 -37.94
C LYS A 59 -33.83 19.90 -37.59
N ALA A 60 -33.71 20.77 -38.58
CA ALA A 60 -33.54 22.22 -38.42
C ALA A 60 -34.53 22.89 -37.45
N THR A 61 -35.80 22.43 -37.44
CA THR A 61 -36.87 22.96 -36.59
C THR A 61 -36.73 22.61 -35.11
N LYS A 62 -35.78 21.71 -34.72
CA LYS A 62 -35.58 21.23 -33.35
C LYS A 62 -34.19 21.51 -32.78
N ALA A 63 -33.40 22.36 -33.47
CA ALA A 63 -32.01 22.66 -33.11
C ALA A 63 -31.86 23.18 -31.66
N VAL A 64 -32.74 24.06 -31.21
CA VAL A 64 -32.71 24.63 -29.84
C VAL A 64 -32.97 23.54 -28.77
N ALA A 65 -33.92 22.62 -29.06
CA ALA A 65 -34.20 21.51 -28.16
C ALA A 65 -33.02 20.53 -28.07
N ALA A 66 -32.38 20.25 -29.20
CA ALA A 66 -31.17 19.41 -29.28
C ALA A 66 -30.01 20.02 -28.47
N GLN A 67 -29.77 21.32 -28.63
CA GLN A 67 -28.72 22.04 -27.93
C GLN A 67 -28.95 22.06 -26.39
N ASN A 68 -30.19 22.23 -25.96
CA ASN A 68 -30.56 22.13 -24.55
C ASN A 68 -30.34 20.73 -23.96
N MET A 69 -30.58 19.67 -24.73
CA MET A 69 -30.34 18.30 -24.31
C MET A 69 -28.85 18.02 -24.18
N MET A 70 -28.03 18.45 -25.14
CA MET A 70 -26.57 18.32 -25.08
C MET A 70 -26.00 19.07 -23.86
N ARG A 71 -26.41 20.32 -23.63
CA ARG A 71 -25.97 21.11 -22.46
C ARG A 71 -26.35 20.49 -21.14
N ARG A 72 -27.51 19.82 -21.05
CA ARG A 72 -27.92 19.06 -19.87
C ARG A 72 -27.07 17.80 -19.68
N ALA A 73 -26.70 17.12 -20.74
CA ALA A 73 -25.82 15.97 -20.70
C ALA A 73 -24.40 16.38 -20.24
N GLU A 74 -23.85 17.46 -20.82
CA GLU A 74 -22.55 18.03 -20.41
C GLU A 74 -22.54 18.39 -18.92
N LYS A 75 -23.56 19.08 -18.43
CA LYS A 75 -23.67 19.45 -17.00
C LYS A 75 -23.78 18.23 -16.07
N LEU A 76 -24.43 17.15 -16.49
CA LEU A 76 -24.47 15.88 -15.75
C LEU A 76 -23.09 15.22 -15.71
N LEU A 77 -22.34 15.29 -16.83
CA LEU A 77 -20.98 14.77 -16.91
C LEU A 77 -19.99 15.60 -16.10
N GLU A 78 -20.06 16.94 -16.15
CA GLU A 78 -19.21 17.82 -15.34
C GLU A 78 -19.30 17.48 -13.85
N ASN A 79 -20.53 17.36 -13.33
CA ASN A 79 -20.74 16.95 -11.94
C ASN A 79 -20.19 15.54 -11.62
N THR A 80 -20.14 14.66 -12.63
CA THR A 80 -19.61 13.30 -12.51
C THR A 80 -18.08 13.28 -12.62
N PHE A 81 -17.49 14.15 -13.47
CA PHE A 81 -16.04 14.29 -13.62
C PHE A 81 -15.35 14.89 -12.38
N GLU A 82 -15.98 15.84 -11.69
CA GLU A 82 -15.46 16.35 -10.41
C GLU A 82 -15.39 15.23 -9.36
N ALA A 83 -16.37 14.31 -9.38
CA ALA A 83 -16.36 13.14 -8.51
C ALA A 83 -15.35 12.04 -8.96
N GLN A 84 -15.05 11.90 -10.26
CA GLN A 84 -14.05 10.95 -10.75
C GLN A 84 -12.61 11.34 -10.40
N LYS A 85 -12.29 12.63 -10.28
CA LYS A 85 -10.98 13.07 -9.78
C LYS A 85 -10.69 12.58 -8.38
N ALA A 86 -11.73 12.23 -7.62
CA ALA A 86 -11.65 11.78 -6.23
C ALA A 86 -11.26 10.29 -6.05
N GLU A 87 -11.31 9.45 -7.11
CA GLU A 87 -11.20 7.99 -6.97
C GLU A 87 -10.06 7.36 -7.79
N LYS A 88 -8.96 8.05 -7.98
CA LYS A 88 -7.77 7.36 -8.48
C LYS A 88 -7.14 6.59 -7.32
N VAL A 89 -7.13 5.27 -7.44
CA VAL A 89 -6.46 4.36 -6.52
C VAL A 89 -5.17 3.86 -7.17
N ALA A 90 -4.12 3.71 -6.39
CA ALA A 90 -2.87 3.13 -6.88
C ALA A 90 -3.11 1.65 -7.26
N ASP A 91 -2.67 1.24 -8.46
CA ASP A 91 -2.72 -0.18 -8.89
C ASP A 91 -1.45 -0.88 -8.41
N ILE A 92 -1.51 -1.44 -7.20
CA ILE A 92 -0.36 -2.08 -6.55
C ILE A 92 -0.32 -3.55 -6.93
N ARG A 93 0.71 -3.96 -7.68
CA ARG A 93 0.93 -5.37 -8.06
C ARG A 93 2.40 -5.71 -7.91
N PHE A 94 2.70 -6.66 -7.03
CA PHE A 94 4.05 -7.20 -6.97
C PHE A 94 4.32 -8.06 -8.21
N PRO A 95 5.48 -7.88 -8.87
CA PRO A 95 5.87 -8.72 -9.99
C PRO A 95 6.21 -10.14 -9.51
N GLU A 96 6.36 -11.06 -10.44
CA GLU A 96 6.89 -12.38 -10.15
C GLU A 96 8.27 -12.26 -9.46
N PRO A 97 8.47 -12.98 -8.34
CA PRO A 97 9.71 -12.93 -7.60
C PRO A 97 10.88 -13.46 -8.43
N ALA A 98 12.04 -12.83 -8.30
CA ALA A 98 13.26 -13.32 -8.96
C ALA A 98 13.60 -14.75 -8.49
N PRO A 99 14.17 -15.59 -9.32
CA PRO A 99 14.60 -16.94 -8.92
C PRO A 99 15.59 -16.89 -7.75
N CYS A 100 15.40 -17.74 -6.74
CA CYS A 100 16.29 -17.85 -5.58
C CYS A 100 16.45 -19.30 -5.13
N GLY A 101 17.40 -19.54 -4.23
CA GLY A 101 17.56 -20.81 -3.53
C GLY A 101 16.36 -21.19 -2.66
N ARG A 102 16.39 -22.39 -2.05
CA ARG A 102 15.32 -22.87 -1.20
C ARG A 102 15.10 -22.00 0.03
N THR A 103 16.20 -21.61 0.70
CA THR A 103 16.19 -20.79 1.92
C THR A 103 16.95 -19.49 1.63
N PRO A 104 16.26 -18.43 1.16
CA PRO A 104 16.89 -17.17 0.83
C PRO A 104 17.47 -16.41 2.03
N ILE A 105 16.93 -16.56 3.23
CA ILE A 105 17.49 -15.93 4.43
C ILE A 105 17.50 -16.93 5.59
N MET A 106 18.62 -16.97 6.32
CA MET A 106 18.77 -17.77 7.54
C MET A 106 19.46 -16.94 8.63
N ALA A 107 18.72 -16.59 9.66
CA ALA A 107 19.24 -15.98 10.88
C ALA A 107 19.57 -17.06 11.92
N LYS A 108 20.77 -17.02 12.49
CA LYS A 108 21.29 -18.02 13.44
C LYS A 108 21.76 -17.31 14.69
N ASP A 109 21.10 -17.58 15.80
CA ASP A 109 21.48 -17.13 17.16
C ASP A 109 21.73 -15.61 17.22
N ILE A 110 20.90 -14.83 16.49
CA ILE A 110 21.07 -13.39 16.43
C ILE A 110 20.61 -12.71 17.71
N SER A 111 21.42 -11.74 18.18
CA SER A 111 21.10 -10.92 19.35
C SER A 111 21.40 -9.47 19.02
N LYS A 112 20.65 -8.55 19.64
CA LYS A 112 20.82 -7.10 19.47
C LYS A 112 20.58 -6.35 20.77
N ALA A 113 21.47 -5.38 21.04
CA ALA A 113 21.34 -4.46 22.14
C ALA A 113 21.68 -3.02 21.69
N TYR A 114 21.07 -2.05 22.32
CA TYR A 114 21.42 -0.64 22.18
C TYR A 114 21.88 -0.08 23.51
N GLY A 115 23.20 0.07 23.64
CA GLY A 115 23.84 0.43 24.93
C GLY A 115 23.66 -0.66 25.95
N SER A 116 23.00 -0.35 27.07
CA SER A 116 22.69 -1.33 28.14
C SER A 116 21.35 -2.05 27.95
N ASN A 117 20.57 -1.67 26.94
CA ASN A 117 19.25 -2.25 26.69
C ASN A 117 19.35 -3.42 25.69
N ILE A 118 19.18 -4.65 26.20
CA ILE A 118 19.07 -5.85 25.35
C ILE A 118 17.68 -5.85 24.74
N VAL A 119 17.61 -5.83 23.41
CA VAL A 119 16.35 -5.87 22.68
C VAL A 119 15.84 -7.29 22.57
N PHE A 120 16.69 -8.21 22.14
CA PHE A 120 16.45 -9.66 22.12
C PHE A 120 17.78 -10.43 22.07
N ALA A 121 17.71 -11.71 22.35
CA ALA A 121 18.90 -12.59 22.36
C ALA A 121 18.56 -13.99 21.84
N GLY A 122 19.45 -14.55 21.01
CA GLY A 122 19.41 -15.95 20.61
C GLY A 122 18.31 -16.30 19.58
N VAL A 123 17.82 -15.33 18.81
CA VAL A 123 16.73 -15.54 17.84
C VAL A 123 17.22 -16.32 16.63
N ASN A 124 16.46 -17.34 16.25
CA ASN A 124 16.69 -18.16 15.07
C ASN A 124 15.47 -18.05 14.14
N LEU A 125 15.70 -17.82 12.84
CA LEU A 125 14.63 -17.74 11.84
C LEU A 125 15.14 -18.18 10.48
N ALA A 126 14.48 -19.16 9.87
CA ALA A 126 14.72 -19.56 8.48
C ALA A 126 13.54 -19.10 7.63
N ILE A 127 13.84 -18.35 6.57
CA ILE A 127 12.85 -17.88 5.59
C ILE A 127 13.05 -18.69 4.33
N ASP A 128 12.14 -19.60 4.04
CA ASP A 128 12.15 -20.41 2.83
C ASP A 128 11.43 -19.67 1.69
N LYS A 129 11.66 -20.11 0.46
CA LYS A 129 10.98 -19.59 -0.72
C LYS A 129 9.46 -19.73 -0.56
N GLY A 130 8.74 -18.61 -0.67
CA GLY A 130 7.29 -18.56 -0.51
C GLY A 130 6.80 -18.57 0.95
N SER A 131 7.69 -18.59 1.96
CA SER A 131 7.31 -18.51 3.37
C SER A 131 6.48 -17.29 3.70
N ARG A 132 5.50 -17.47 4.57
CA ARG A 132 4.59 -16.45 5.08
C ARG A 132 4.75 -16.36 6.60
N VAL A 133 5.53 -15.39 7.07
CA VAL A 133 5.86 -15.24 8.49
C VAL A 133 5.32 -13.90 8.99
N VAL A 134 4.66 -13.92 10.15
CA VAL A 134 4.31 -12.70 10.88
C VAL A 134 5.19 -12.59 12.13
N ILE A 135 5.67 -11.39 12.44
CA ILE A 135 6.40 -11.10 13.68
C ILE A 135 5.48 -10.33 14.59
N LEU A 136 5.24 -10.88 15.79
CA LEU A 136 4.39 -10.27 16.81
C LEU A 136 5.20 -10.00 18.08
N GLY A 137 4.72 -9.07 18.90
CA GLY A 137 5.32 -8.71 20.20
C GLY A 137 5.03 -7.27 20.54
N TYR A 138 5.13 -6.89 21.81
CA TYR A 138 4.83 -5.54 22.29
C TYR A 138 5.70 -4.46 21.62
N ASN A 139 5.25 -3.21 21.73
CA ASN A 139 6.03 -2.06 21.28
C ASN A 139 7.40 -2.04 21.98
N GLY A 140 8.47 -1.94 21.17
CA GLY A 140 9.85 -2.05 21.68
C GLY A 140 10.38 -3.48 21.81
N ALA A 141 9.61 -4.52 21.47
CA ALA A 141 10.07 -5.93 21.51
C ALA A 141 11.13 -6.28 20.45
N GLY A 142 11.47 -5.34 19.54
CA GLY A 142 12.53 -5.55 18.55
C GLY A 142 12.04 -6.02 17.18
N LYS A 143 10.73 -5.93 16.88
CA LYS A 143 10.15 -6.33 15.59
C LYS A 143 10.84 -5.63 14.40
N THR A 144 10.86 -4.30 14.40
CA THR A 144 11.55 -3.47 13.39
C THR A 144 13.06 -3.77 13.36
N THR A 145 13.69 -3.93 14.53
CA THR A 145 15.12 -4.27 14.62
C THR A 145 15.40 -5.61 13.95
N THR A 146 14.55 -6.62 14.16
CA THR A 146 14.67 -7.92 13.48
C THR A 146 14.59 -7.75 11.97
N LEU A 147 13.61 -6.98 11.45
CA LEU A 147 13.51 -6.72 10.00
C LEU A 147 14.76 -6.00 9.46
N ARG A 148 15.33 -5.03 10.19
CA ARG A 148 16.56 -4.32 9.80
C ARG A 148 17.79 -5.23 9.75
N LEU A 149 17.90 -6.17 10.69
CA LEU A 149 18.96 -7.19 10.64
C LEU A 149 18.78 -8.13 9.45
N LEU A 150 17.56 -8.60 9.20
CA LEU A 150 17.25 -9.45 8.04
C LEU A 150 17.44 -8.71 6.70
N ALA A 151 17.23 -7.38 6.67
CA ALA A 151 17.45 -6.53 5.50
C ALA A 151 18.93 -6.14 5.29
N HIS A 152 19.84 -6.54 6.18
CA HIS A 152 21.26 -6.16 6.18
C HIS A 152 21.47 -4.63 6.26
N ILE A 153 20.57 -3.94 6.96
CA ILE A 153 20.69 -2.51 7.26
C ILE A 153 21.49 -2.31 8.55
N GLU A 154 21.31 -3.24 9.49
CA GLU A 154 22.07 -3.32 10.74
C GLU A 154 22.75 -4.69 10.85
N GLU A 155 23.83 -4.76 11.63
CA GLU A 155 24.50 -6.01 11.96
C GLU A 155 24.04 -6.51 13.33
N PRO A 156 23.87 -7.83 13.56
CA PRO A 156 23.63 -8.37 14.87
C PRO A 156 24.89 -8.24 15.75
N ASP A 157 24.72 -8.11 17.07
CA ASP A 157 25.85 -8.08 18.00
C ASP A 157 26.44 -9.47 18.21
N THR A 158 25.62 -10.51 18.14
CA THR A 158 26.04 -11.92 18.10
C THR A 158 25.22 -12.70 17.09
N GLY A 159 25.71 -13.85 16.67
CA GLY A 159 25.07 -14.67 15.64
C GLY A 159 25.37 -14.17 14.22
N SER A 160 24.60 -14.63 13.27
CA SER A 160 24.77 -14.25 11.86
C SER A 160 23.47 -14.34 11.06
N VAL A 161 23.37 -13.49 10.02
CA VAL A 161 22.33 -13.59 8.99
C VAL A 161 23.00 -14.02 7.70
N GLU A 162 22.60 -15.16 7.17
CA GLU A 162 23.13 -15.74 5.94
C GLU A 162 22.12 -15.58 4.80
N TYR A 163 22.60 -15.19 3.62
CA TYR A 163 21.79 -15.00 2.42
C TYR A 163 22.06 -16.08 1.40
N GLY A 164 20.99 -16.78 0.98
CA GLY A 164 21.07 -17.82 -0.03
C GLY A 164 21.31 -17.26 -1.45
N HIS A 165 21.63 -18.17 -2.36
CA HIS A 165 21.88 -17.80 -3.76
C HIS A 165 20.68 -17.10 -4.39
N GLY A 166 20.94 -15.95 -5.04
CA GLY A 166 19.89 -15.17 -5.71
C GLY A 166 18.91 -14.46 -4.78
N CYS A 167 19.21 -14.38 -3.47
CA CYS A 167 18.38 -13.61 -2.53
C CYS A 167 18.32 -12.14 -2.96
N LYS A 168 17.11 -11.63 -3.13
CA LYS A 168 16.81 -10.21 -3.37
C LYS A 168 15.78 -9.75 -2.37
N ILE A 169 16.20 -8.86 -1.48
CA ILE A 169 15.37 -8.35 -0.39
C ILE A 169 14.71 -7.05 -0.83
N GLY A 170 13.41 -6.95 -0.63
CA GLY A 170 12.66 -5.71 -0.65
C GLY A 170 12.25 -5.36 0.78
N TYR A 171 12.73 -4.22 1.29
CA TYR A 171 12.39 -3.75 2.63
C TYR A 171 11.48 -2.52 2.55
N PHE A 172 10.37 -2.60 3.25
CA PHE A 172 9.46 -1.49 3.44
C PHE A 172 9.52 -1.04 4.89
N ALA A 173 10.12 0.14 5.13
CA ALA A 173 10.31 0.70 6.46
C ALA A 173 9.11 1.55 6.90
N GLN A 174 8.77 1.48 8.18
CA GLN A 174 7.68 2.25 8.80
C GLN A 174 7.84 3.77 8.61
N GLU A 175 9.05 4.31 8.72
CA GLU A 175 9.34 5.75 8.63
C GLU A 175 9.85 6.21 7.24
N HIS A 176 9.70 5.36 6.21
CA HIS A 176 10.21 5.62 4.86
C HIS A 176 11.73 5.86 4.76
N ASP A 177 12.51 5.31 5.68
CA ASP A 177 13.97 5.43 5.73
C ASP A 177 14.67 4.90 4.46
N THR A 178 13.95 4.12 3.65
CA THR A 178 14.43 3.59 2.38
C THR A 178 14.42 4.61 1.24
N LEU A 179 13.78 5.78 1.44
CA LEU A 179 13.72 6.83 0.43
C LEU A 179 14.84 7.85 0.62
N ASP A 180 15.50 8.24 -0.48
CA ASP A 180 16.32 9.45 -0.48
C ASP A 180 15.42 10.69 -0.57
N LEU A 181 15.27 11.37 0.56
CA LEU A 181 14.41 12.53 0.68
C LEU A 181 14.90 13.74 -0.17
N ASN A 182 16.18 13.80 -0.55
CA ASN A 182 16.74 14.86 -1.38
C ASN A 182 16.60 14.57 -2.87
N ALA A 183 16.46 13.30 -3.24
CA ALA A 183 16.23 12.88 -4.61
C ALA A 183 14.76 13.10 -5.03
N THR A 184 14.52 13.20 -6.33
CA THR A 184 13.18 13.28 -6.88
C THR A 184 12.45 11.94 -6.79
N VAL A 185 11.13 11.95 -6.97
CA VAL A 185 10.31 10.75 -7.06
C VAL A 185 10.84 9.80 -8.15
N LEU A 186 11.22 10.34 -9.30
CA LEU A 186 11.77 9.56 -10.42
C LEU A 186 13.13 8.95 -10.08
N GLU A 187 14.04 9.74 -9.49
CA GLU A 187 15.37 9.27 -9.10
C GLU A 187 15.31 8.18 -8.04
N ASN A 188 14.41 8.27 -7.05
CA ASN A 188 14.18 7.21 -6.07
C ASN A 188 13.83 5.88 -6.74
N LEU A 189 12.94 5.90 -7.75
CA LEU A 189 12.58 4.69 -8.48
C LEU A 189 13.74 4.14 -9.31
N GLN A 190 14.45 5.01 -10.03
CA GLN A 190 15.58 4.63 -10.87
C GLN A 190 16.79 4.16 -10.07
N HIS A 191 16.95 4.60 -8.82
CA HIS A 191 17.99 4.10 -7.94
C HIS A 191 17.85 2.59 -7.66
N VAL A 192 16.62 2.12 -7.53
CA VAL A 192 16.30 0.70 -7.28
C VAL A 192 16.31 -0.12 -8.58
N ALA A 193 15.99 0.50 -9.72
CA ALA A 193 15.92 -0.15 -11.02
C ALA A 193 16.58 0.72 -12.12
N PRO A 194 17.91 0.79 -12.12
CA PRO A 194 18.68 1.65 -13.06
C PRO A 194 18.52 1.25 -14.52
N GLU A 195 18.02 0.04 -14.80
CA GLU A 195 17.74 -0.45 -16.15
C GLU A 195 16.48 0.17 -16.78
N LEU A 196 15.61 0.80 -15.97
CA LEU A 196 14.40 1.42 -16.49
C LEU A 196 14.69 2.76 -17.17
N ASP A 197 14.17 2.92 -18.38
CA ASP A 197 14.18 4.23 -19.02
C ASP A 197 13.15 5.18 -18.36
N ASN A 198 13.27 6.49 -18.66
CA ASN A 198 12.40 7.50 -18.08
C ASN A 198 10.91 7.27 -18.39
N THR A 199 10.58 6.67 -19.53
CA THR A 199 9.19 6.41 -19.93
C THR A 199 8.61 5.27 -19.10
N GLN A 200 9.36 4.19 -18.94
CA GLN A 200 8.99 3.04 -18.13
C GLN A 200 8.83 3.43 -16.65
N ALA A 201 9.83 4.16 -16.11
CA ALA A 201 9.79 4.63 -14.73
C ALA A 201 8.58 5.54 -14.47
N ARG A 202 8.29 6.49 -15.37
CA ARG A 202 7.09 7.36 -15.27
C ARG A 202 5.79 6.59 -15.43
N SER A 203 5.75 5.52 -16.22
CA SER A 203 4.58 4.65 -16.35
C SER A 203 4.28 3.93 -15.03
N ILE A 204 5.31 3.38 -14.38
CA ILE A 204 5.18 2.75 -13.06
C ILE A 204 4.72 3.79 -12.02
N LEU A 205 5.37 4.95 -11.95
CA LEU A 205 4.98 6.03 -11.04
C LEU A 205 3.53 6.48 -11.28
N GLY A 206 3.08 6.49 -12.53
CA GLY A 206 1.69 6.79 -12.89
C GLY A 206 0.68 5.82 -12.27
N SER A 207 1.01 4.52 -12.16
CA SER A 207 0.17 3.53 -11.48
C SER A 207 0.09 3.75 -9.96
N PHE A 208 1.09 4.45 -9.38
CA PHE A 208 1.12 4.89 -7.99
C PHE A 208 0.65 6.34 -7.80
N LEU A 209 -0.05 6.89 -8.79
CA LEU A 209 -0.67 8.22 -8.78
C LEU A 209 0.32 9.40 -8.83
N PHE A 210 1.57 9.17 -9.24
CA PHE A 210 2.50 10.24 -9.56
C PHE A 210 2.43 10.55 -11.06
N SER A 211 1.88 11.71 -11.43
CA SER A 211 1.67 12.06 -12.83
C SER A 211 2.28 13.41 -13.20
N GLY A 212 2.69 13.55 -14.46
CA GLY A 212 3.22 14.81 -14.98
C GLY A 212 4.45 15.29 -14.20
N ASP A 213 4.35 16.46 -13.60
CA ASP A 213 5.44 17.11 -12.84
C ASP A 213 5.69 16.50 -11.47
N ASP A 214 4.79 15.66 -10.96
CA ASP A 214 4.96 15.00 -9.66
C ASP A 214 6.22 14.14 -9.62
N ALA A 215 6.58 13.51 -10.74
CA ALA A 215 7.79 12.70 -10.87
C ALA A 215 9.10 13.48 -10.61
N MET A 216 9.07 14.79 -10.78
CA MET A 216 10.23 15.68 -10.59
C MET A 216 10.25 16.35 -9.22
N LYS A 217 9.23 16.13 -8.38
CA LYS A 217 9.21 16.65 -7.02
C LYS A 217 10.25 15.93 -6.15
N PRO A 218 11.01 16.65 -5.30
CA PRO A 218 11.86 16.01 -4.29
C PRO A 218 11.01 15.24 -3.27
N ALA A 219 11.49 14.09 -2.80
CA ALA A 219 10.70 13.25 -1.91
C ALA A 219 10.40 13.90 -0.54
N HIS A 220 11.20 14.88 -0.09
CA HIS A 220 10.95 15.57 1.18
C HIS A 220 9.67 16.42 1.19
N VAL A 221 9.20 16.91 0.03
CA VAL A 221 7.96 17.71 -0.05
C VAL A 221 6.68 16.87 -0.12
N LEU A 222 6.81 15.56 -0.25
CA LEU A 222 5.68 14.65 -0.31
C LEU A 222 4.98 14.53 1.06
N SER A 223 3.66 14.40 1.03
CA SER A 223 2.87 14.01 2.20
C SER A 223 3.22 12.58 2.66
N GLY A 224 2.84 12.20 3.89
CA GLY A 224 3.07 10.85 4.40
C GLY A 224 2.52 9.76 3.48
N GLY A 225 1.28 9.90 3.02
CA GLY A 225 0.67 8.94 2.09
C GLY A 225 1.34 8.90 0.71
N GLU A 226 1.86 10.02 0.20
CA GLU A 226 2.65 10.03 -1.03
C GLU A 226 4.00 9.34 -0.84
N LYS A 227 4.68 9.54 0.29
CA LYS A 227 5.92 8.82 0.63
C LYS A 227 5.67 7.32 0.71
N THR A 228 4.57 6.90 1.34
CA THR A 228 4.16 5.50 1.41
C THR A 228 3.96 4.93 0.00
N ARG A 229 3.24 5.62 -0.90
CA ARG A 229 3.07 5.18 -2.29
C ARG A 229 4.38 5.11 -3.07
N LEU A 230 5.29 6.07 -2.85
CA LEU A 230 6.63 6.05 -3.48
C LEU A 230 7.45 4.86 -2.98
N ALA A 231 7.48 4.60 -1.66
CA ALA A 231 8.16 3.45 -1.09
C ALA A 231 7.58 2.11 -1.61
N LEU A 232 6.26 2.03 -1.80
CA LEU A 232 5.63 0.86 -2.42
C LEU A 232 6.00 0.74 -3.91
N ALA A 233 6.10 1.85 -4.65
CA ALA A 233 6.53 1.84 -6.04
C ALA A 233 7.98 1.34 -6.18
N THR A 234 8.90 1.80 -5.32
CA THR A 234 10.28 1.31 -5.31
C THR A 234 10.34 -0.18 -4.93
N LEU A 235 9.55 -0.61 -3.94
CA LEU A 235 9.47 -2.00 -3.53
C LEU A 235 9.01 -2.92 -4.66
N VAL A 236 7.91 -2.55 -5.34
CA VAL A 236 7.39 -3.30 -6.50
C VAL A 236 8.42 -3.39 -7.61
N THR A 237 9.14 -2.29 -7.87
CA THR A 237 10.11 -2.22 -8.97
C THR A 237 11.37 -3.05 -8.69
N SER A 238 11.73 -3.29 -7.43
CA SER A 238 12.92 -4.05 -7.02
C SER A 238 12.92 -5.52 -7.49
N ARG A 239 11.76 -6.09 -7.83
CA ARG A 239 11.59 -7.51 -8.18
C ARG A 239 12.18 -8.44 -7.10
N ALA A 240 12.04 -8.05 -5.84
CA ALA A 240 12.49 -8.82 -4.69
C ALA A 240 11.87 -10.23 -4.70
N ASN A 241 12.51 -11.19 -4.04
CA ASN A 241 11.95 -12.53 -3.79
C ASN A 241 11.69 -12.79 -2.31
N VAL A 242 12.15 -11.87 -1.45
CA VAL A 242 11.79 -11.78 -0.04
C VAL A 242 11.33 -10.36 0.24
N LEU A 243 10.12 -10.19 0.71
CA LEU A 243 9.57 -8.91 1.18
C LEU A 243 9.61 -8.86 2.70
N LEU A 244 10.24 -7.84 3.25
CA LEU A 244 10.27 -7.51 4.65
C LEU A 244 9.41 -6.26 4.83
N LEU A 245 8.23 -6.39 5.42
CA LEU A 245 7.22 -5.34 5.48
C LEU A 245 6.99 -4.89 6.93
N ASP A 246 7.30 -3.63 7.22
CA ASP A 246 7.11 -3.01 8.54
C ASP A 246 5.95 -2.02 8.45
N GLU A 247 4.77 -2.40 8.97
CA GLU A 247 3.53 -1.62 8.97
C GLU A 247 3.12 -1.08 7.59
N PRO A 248 2.99 -1.93 6.55
CA PRO A 248 2.82 -1.47 5.18
C PRO A 248 1.48 -0.81 4.89
N THR A 249 0.50 -0.94 5.79
CA THR A 249 -0.84 -0.34 5.67
C THR A 249 -0.97 1.01 6.36
N ASN A 250 0.04 1.42 7.14
CA ASN A 250 0.02 2.69 7.85
C ASN A 250 0.08 3.88 6.88
N ASN A 251 -0.61 4.96 7.24
CA ASN A 251 -0.71 6.21 6.47
C ASN A 251 -1.33 6.07 5.07
N LEU A 252 -1.94 4.93 4.75
CA LEU A 252 -2.69 4.74 3.51
C LEU A 252 -4.17 5.12 3.69
N ASP A 253 -4.75 5.67 2.64
CA ASP A 253 -6.19 5.79 2.53
C ASP A 253 -6.82 4.39 2.36
N PRO A 254 -8.12 4.22 2.69
CA PRO A 254 -8.77 2.90 2.70
C PRO A 254 -8.68 2.15 1.36
N ALA A 255 -8.70 2.88 0.25
CA ALA A 255 -8.66 2.26 -1.07
C ALA A 255 -7.24 1.79 -1.42
N SER A 256 -6.20 2.59 -1.13
CA SER A 256 -4.80 2.18 -1.28
C SER A 256 -4.43 1.03 -0.34
N ARG A 257 -5.00 1.02 0.90
CA ARG A 257 -4.85 -0.10 1.84
C ARG A 257 -5.42 -1.40 1.25
N GLU A 258 -6.60 -1.36 0.65
CA GLU A 258 -7.20 -2.55 0.02
C GLU A 258 -6.33 -3.10 -1.12
N GLU A 259 -5.71 -2.23 -1.92
CA GLU A 259 -4.83 -2.66 -3.02
C GLU A 259 -3.53 -3.30 -2.50
N ILE A 260 -2.91 -2.77 -1.44
CA ILE A 260 -1.73 -3.43 -0.85
C ILE A 260 -2.08 -4.79 -0.25
N LEU A 261 -3.23 -4.93 0.41
CA LEU A 261 -3.70 -6.21 0.93
C LEU A 261 -3.90 -7.25 -0.19
N LYS A 262 -4.50 -6.84 -1.30
CA LYS A 262 -4.63 -7.69 -2.50
C LYS A 262 -3.28 -8.08 -3.09
N ALA A 263 -2.32 -7.16 -3.09
CA ALA A 263 -0.97 -7.42 -3.59
C ALA A 263 -0.21 -8.41 -2.69
N ILE A 264 -0.29 -8.26 -1.35
CA ILE A 264 0.27 -9.19 -0.36
C ILE A 264 -0.31 -10.59 -0.56
N ALA A 265 -1.63 -10.71 -0.67
CA ALA A 265 -2.31 -11.99 -0.85
C ALA A 265 -1.87 -12.76 -2.10
N LYS A 266 -1.56 -12.04 -3.19
CA LYS A 266 -1.21 -12.62 -4.49
C LYS A 266 0.28 -12.84 -4.71
N TYR A 267 1.12 -12.25 -3.87
CA TYR A 267 2.57 -12.35 -4.05
C TYR A 267 3.06 -13.79 -3.80
N GLU A 268 3.89 -14.32 -4.70
CA GLU A 268 4.37 -15.70 -4.65
C GLU A 268 5.74 -15.87 -3.99
N GLY A 269 6.43 -14.78 -3.69
CA GLY A 269 7.69 -14.80 -2.94
C GLY A 269 7.48 -14.92 -1.43
N ALA A 270 8.59 -14.96 -0.68
CA ALA A 270 8.52 -14.96 0.78
C ALA A 270 8.12 -13.59 1.32
N ILE A 271 7.33 -13.55 2.38
CA ILE A 271 6.95 -12.33 3.11
C ILE A 271 7.20 -12.53 4.60
N VAL A 272 7.88 -11.54 5.20
CA VAL A 272 7.93 -11.35 6.65
C VAL A 272 7.21 -10.05 6.95
N LEU A 273 6.17 -10.11 7.77
CA LEU A 273 5.27 -8.99 8.05
C LEU A 273 5.30 -8.63 9.54
N VAL A 274 5.48 -7.37 9.82
CA VAL A 274 5.17 -6.74 11.11
C VAL A 274 3.97 -5.85 10.89
N THR A 275 2.89 -6.05 11.67
CA THR A 275 1.68 -5.22 11.53
C THR A 275 0.75 -5.34 12.72
N HIS A 276 0.00 -4.27 13.01
CA HIS A 276 -1.15 -4.21 13.92
C HIS A 276 -2.50 -4.33 13.17
N ASP A 277 -2.46 -4.56 11.88
CA ASP A 277 -3.63 -4.64 11.02
C ASP A 277 -4.06 -6.09 10.82
N GLU A 278 -5.16 -6.51 11.50
CA GLU A 278 -5.75 -7.85 11.34
C GLU A 278 -5.98 -8.19 9.85
N GLY A 279 -6.45 -7.22 9.05
CA GLY A 279 -6.69 -7.45 7.62
C GLY A 279 -5.39 -7.71 6.84
N ALA A 280 -4.24 -7.17 7.27
CA ALA A 280 -2.96 -7.47 6.67
C ALA A 280 -2.48 -8.89 7.03
N VAL A 281 -2.73 -9.34 8.25
CA VAL A 281 -2.45 -10.73 8.66
C VAL A 281 -3.34 -11.72 7.90
N GLU A 282 -4.64 -11.42 7.79
CA GLU A 282 -5.57 -12.25 6.99
C GLU A 282 -5.15 -12.33 5.52
N ALA A 283 -4.76 -11.19 4.91
CA ALA A 283 -4.28 -11.15 3.54
C ALA A 283 -2.96 -11.91 3.33
N LEU A 284 -2.05 -11.86 4.31
CA LEU A 284 -0.82 -12.63 4.31
C LEU A 284 -1.10 -14.12 4.36
N ASN A 285 -2.11 -14.55 5.13
CA ASN A 285 -2.39 -15.95 5.45
C ASN A 285 -1.12 -16.68 5.95
N PRO A 286 -0.57 -16.27 7.12
CA PRO A 286 0.73 -16.73 7.58
C PRO A 286 0.72 -18.22 7.88
N GLU A 287 1.85 -18.88 7.70
CA GLU A 287 2.09 -20.27 8.13
C GLU A 287 2.79 -20.34 9.49
N ARG A 288 3.55 -19.29 9.83
CA ARG A 288 4.36 -19.22 11.05
C ARG A 288 4.30 -17.83 11.69
N VAL A 289 4.51 -17.83 13.00
CA VAL A 289 4.64 -16.63 13.81
C VAL A 289 5.98 -16.65 14.53
N LEU A 290 6.67 -15.50 14.59
CA LEU A 290 7.83 -15.26 15.45
C LEU A 290 7.40 -14.32 16.57
N LEU A 291 7.50 -14.78 17.80
CA LEU A 291 7.13 -14.01 19.00
C LEU A 291 8.36 -13.29 19.55
N MET A 292 8.30 -11.97 19.61
CA MET A 292 9.39 -11.14 20.13
C MET A 292 9.02 -10.59 21.51
N PRO A 293 10.00 -10.42 22.44
CA PRO A 293 11.47 -10.51 22.25
C PRO A 293 12.06 -11.92 22.45
N ASP A 294 11.27 -12.92 22.83
CA ASP A 294 11.76 -14.25 23.22
C ASP A 294 12.33 -15.04 22.02
N GLY A 295 11.91 -14.69 20.80
CA GLY A 295 12.37 -15.35 19.58
C GLY A 295 11.76 -16.73 19.36
N ASP A 296 10.65 -17.01 20.03
CA ASP A 296 9.92 -18.26 19.89
C ASP A 296 9.19 -18.31 18.54
N GLU A 297 9.45 -19.36 17.78
CA GLU A 297 8.78 -19.60 16.49
C GLU A 297 7.70 -20.68 16.67
N ASP A 298 6.47 -20.41 16.22
CA ASP A 298 5.35 -21.35 16.27
C ASP A 298 4.60 -21.36 14.94
N LEU A 299 3.77 -22.41 14.76
CA LEU A 299 2.82 -22.46 13.65
C LEU A 299 1.69 -21.46 13.90
N TRP A 300 1.28 -20.79 12.83
CA TRP A 300 0.18 -19.84 12.93
C TRP A 300 -1.14 -20.53 13.36
N ASN A 301 -1.84 -19.89 14.26
CA ASN A 301 -3.24 -20.20 14.58
C ASN A 301 -4.00 -18.91 14.91
N ASP A 302 -5.32 -18.92 14.81
CA ASP A 302 -6.16 -17.72 14.94
C ASP A 302 -6.13 -17.09 16.34
N SER A 303 -5.64 -17.80 17.37
CA SER A 303 -5.48 -17.20 18.71
C SER A 303 -4.45 -16.08 18.75
N TYR A 304 -3.51 -16.07 17.80
CA TYR A 304 -2.52 -14.98 17.68
C TYR A 304 -3.12 -13.68 17.14
N LEU A 305 -4.35 -13.69 16.56
CA LEU A 305 -5.04 -12.46 16.15
C LEU A 305 -5.37 -11.56 17.35
N GLU A 306 -5.58 -12.12 18.53
CA GLU A 306 -5.80 -11.33 19.74
C GLU A 306 -4.56 -10.49 20.08
N LEU A 307 -3.35 -11.02 19.86
CA LEU A 307 -2.10 -10.27 20.08
C LEU A 307 -1.89 -9.15 19.06
N VAL A 308 -2.40 -9.31 17.81
CA VAL A 308 -2.36 -8.25 16.79
C VAL A 308 -3.25 -7.07 17.19
N ALA A 309 -4.36 -7.32 17.86
CA ALA A 309 -5.37 -6.31 18.22
C ALA A 309 -5.03 -5.56 19.53
N GLU A 310 -4.21 -6.13 20.42
CA GLU A 310 -3.85 -5.57 21.74
C GLU A 310 -2.65 -4.61 21.70
N GLU A 311 -1.93 -4.55 20.60
CA GLU A 311 -0.81 -3.63 20.37
C GLU A 311 -1.30 -2.28 19.79
#